data_d5946809685c618b3fb2ec5685933fa6
#
_entry.id   d5946809685c618b3fb2ec5685933fa6
#
_cell.length_a   1.000
_cell.length_b   1.000
_cell.length_c   1.000
_cell.angle_alpha   90.00
_cell.angle_beta   90.00
_cell.angle_gamma   90.00
#
_symmetry.space_group_name_H-M   'P 1'
#
loop_
_entity.id
_entity.type
_entity.pdbx_description
1 polymer ?
#
loop_
_entity_poly.entity_id
_entity_poly.type
_entity_poly.pdbx_seq_one_letter_code
_entity_poly.pdbx_strand_id
1 'polypeptide(L)'
;MKETENTIDIVCINTGRTLKAKFGMTVKELMNQAGITIVKDPKTGIEYSILAALVDNKLKDLDYKLIFSQKIEFIGFNHPDGRRTYVRSLCFVLQKVIRELYPDKYLCIDHSLPVGLYCEIKEQKLDEQGKHPDYFIRDEELEKIKSIMCKHIDKDLPFIRKKMSIDEAEQIFLKNHQPDKARLFRSLGRFVCTVYSLGNQIDTFHGPLAPSTGCLQVFDITGFNEGFCLQLPPYGDFSKVVPMRRQSKIAASLKEYSDWCDVLGASGVGSLNQEILNGNAIKIINIAEALQEKKYSAIADQIAAKKNHIKIVFIAGPSSSGKTSSSLRLALQCKVLGMNPKVIELDNYFVDRAHTPKDENGEYDFEALKAMDIDFLNKQLNDLLDGKEIEIPQYDFKTGERKFTGKKMSLEDKDILIMEGIHALNPEMVPFVDQTKVFRVYVSALTSLNLDENNNISTSDNRLLRRMVRDNRTRGINPEETIMRWNSVRRGEDRNIFPFQENADALFNSALLYELPLLKYFAEPLLRRIQPNSPAFCEAVRLLKFLDFIIELQPSEIQAIPPTSIIREFIGGQTL
;
A
#
# COMPACT_ATOMS: atom_id res chain seq x y z
N MET A 1 36.94 34.60 -29.80
CA MET A 1 36.78 33.91 -28.52
C MET A 1 36.14 32.55 -28.82
N LYS A 2 36.82 31.43 -28.63
CA LYS A 2 36.20 30.12 -28.70
C LYS A 2 35.20 30.08 -27.53
N GLU A 3 33.91 29.92 -27.81
CA GLU A 3 32.93 29.54 -26.79
C GLU A 3 33.41 28.23 -26.15
N THR A 4 33.93 28.29 -24.96
CA THR A 4 34.14 27.09 -24.15
C THR A 4 32.74 26.52 -23.88
N GLU A 5 32.34 25.51 -24.64
CA GLU A 5 31.11 24.77 -24.39
C GLU A 5 31.14 24.31 -22.92
N ASN A 6 30.23 24.87 -22.11
CA ASN A 6 30.10 24.56 -20.70
C ASN A 6 29.56 23.12 -20.59
N THR A 7 30.47 22.14 -20.55
CA THR A 7 30.14 20.72 -20.43
C THR A 7 30.27 20.27 -18.99
N ILE A 8 29.39 19.38 -18.58
CA ILE A 8 29.35 18.72 -17.28
C ILE A 8 29.56 17.22 -17.44
N ASP A 9 30.11 16.57 -16.41
CA ASP A 9 30.36 15.14 -16.40
C ASP A 9 29.19 14.39 -15.77
N ILE A 10 28.62 13.44 -16.54
CA ILE A 10 27.51 12.61 -16.08
C ILE A 10 27.97 11.15 -16.03
N VAL A 11 27.95 10.58 -14.83
CA VAL A 11 28.24 9.15 -14.64
C VAL A 11 26.97 8.35 -14.90
N CYS A 12 26.95 7.61 -16.02
CA CYS A 12 25.82 6.73 -16.36
C CYS A 12 26.01 5.35 -15.70
N ILE A 13 25.18 5.02 -14.72
CA ILE A 13 25.27 3.76 -13.95
C ILE A 13 25.01 2.55 -14.85
N ASN A 14 24.02 2.62 -15.77
CA ASN A 14 23.67 1.52 -16.67
C ASN A 14 24.82 1.06 -17.58
N THR A 15 25.74 1.96 -17.94
CA THR A 15 26.86 1.65 -18.84
C THR A 15 28.21 1.66 -18.14
N GLY A 16 28.30 2.16 -16.91
CA GLY A 16 29.56 2.39 -16.18
C GLY A 16 30.44 3.49 -16.80
N ARG A 17 29.90 4.30 -17.73
CA ARG A 17 30.69 5.32 -18.49
C ARG A 17 30.36 6.72 -17.97
N THR A 18 31.39 7.59 -18.08
CA THR A 18 31.17 9.03 -17.90
C THR A 18 30.85 9.66 -19.26
N LEU A 19 29.73 10.32 -19.37
CA LEU A 19 29.23 11.01 -20.55
C LEU A 19 29.42 12.52 -20.38
N LYS A 20 29.78 13.22 -21.47
CA LYS A 20 29.83 14.69 -21.52
C LYS A 20 28.45 15.22 -21.93
N ALA A 21 27.83 16.03 -21.09
CA ALA A 21 26.58 16.71 -21.39
C ALA A 21 26.80 18.22 -21.49
N LYS A 22 26.08 18.90 -22.37
CA LYS A 22 26.03 20.38 -22.37
C LYS A 22 25.22 20.83 -21.18
N PHE A 23 25.61 21.93 -20.56
CA PHE A 23 24.83 22.56 -19.49
C PHE A 23 23.39 22.84 -19.95
N GLY A 24 22.41 22.37 -19.17
CA GLY A 24 20.99 22.50 -19.50
C GLY A 24 20.43 21.45 -20.48
N MET A 25 21.25 20.51 -20.96
CA MET A 25 20.80 19.35 -21.74
C MET A 25 19.78 18.53 -20.93
N THR A 26 18.75 18.01 -21.55
CA THR A 26 17.79 17.12 -20.90
C THR A 26 18.33 15.70 -20.77
N VAL A 27 17.80 14.94 -19.82
CA VAL A 27 18.10 13.50 -19.66
C VAL A 27 17.77 12.72 -20.93
N LYS A 28 16.67 13.09 -21.65
CA LYS A 28 16.27 12.51 -22.93
C LYS A 28 17.32 12.75 -24.04
N GLU A 29 17.82 13.98 -24.15
CA GLU A 29 18.86 14.32 -25.10
C GLU A 29 20.17 13.56 -24.83
N LEU A 30 20.56 13.46 -23.54
CA LEU A 30 21.72 12.65 -23.13
C LEU A 30 21.53 11.18 -23.46
N MET A 31 20.35 10.61 -23.19
CA MET A 31 19.97 9.24 -23.51
C MET A 31 20.15 8.96 -25.01
N ASN A 32 19.62 9.85 -25.86
CA ASN A 32 19.73 9.74 -27.33
C ASN A 32 21.18 9.87 -27.79
N GLN A 33 21.94 10.83 -27.26
CA GLN A 33 23.38 11.01 -27.57
C GLN A 33 24.19 9.77 -27.22
N ALA A 34 23.86 9.11 -26.11
CA ALA A 34 24.55 7.90 -25.65
C ALA A 34 24.07 6.61 -26.34
N GLY A 35 23.04 6.69 -27.21
CA GLY A 35 22.45 5.53 -27.87
C GLY A 35 21.79 4.52 -26.93
N ILE A 36 21.30 4.99 -25.74
CA ILE A 36 20.66 4.15 -24.75
C ILE A 36 19.16 4.18 -25.02
N THR A 37 18.58 3.08 -25.49
CA THR A 37 17.15 2.99 -25.86
C THR A 37 16.34 2.08 -24.94
N ILE A 38 17.03 1.18 -24.22
CA ILE A 38 16.42 0.17 -23.35
C ILE A 38 17.22 0.02 -22.05
N VAL A 39 16.54 -0.51 -21.04
CA VAL A 39 17.15 -1.00 -19.80
C VAL A 39 17.02 -2.51 -19.77
N LYS A 40 18.11 -3.21 -19.51
CA LYS A 40 18.15 -4.66 -19.40
C LYS A 40 18.19 -5.08 -17.94
N ASP A 41 17.29 -5.97 -17.55
CA ASP A 41 17.33 -6.56 -16.22
C ASP A 41 18.52 -7.52 -16.09
N PRO A 42 19.43 -7.30 -15.13
CA PRO A 42 20.65 -8.10 -15.04
C PRO A 42 20.40 -9.56 -14.63
N LYS A 43 19.26 -9.86 -13.98
CA LYS A 43 18.93 -11.23 -13.51
C LYS A 43 18.19 -12.04 -14.58
N THR A 44 17.21 -11.43 -15.26
CA THR A 44 16.33 -12.10 -16.21
C THR A 44 16.75 -11.92 -17.66
N GLY A 45 17.57 -10.90 -17.95
CA GLY A 45 17.94 -10.52 -19.31
C GLY A 45 16.83 -9.83 -20.11
N ILE A 46 15.64 -9.60 -19.49
CA ILE A 46 14.51 -8.94 -20.15
C ILE A 46 14.84 -7.46 -20.39
N GLU A 47 14.43 -6.98 -21.56
CA GLU A 47 14.62 -5.60 -21.98
C GLU A 47 13.34 -4.79 -21.78
N TYR A 48 13.49 -3.57 -21.23
CA TYR A 48 12.39 -2.67 -20.93
C TYR A 48 12.61 -1.30 -21.55
N SER A 49 11.55 -0.67 -22.01
CA SER A 49 11.56 0.74 -22.39
C SER A 49 11.97 1.62 -21.21
N ILE A 50 12.73 2.67 -21.47
CA ILE A 50 13.10 3.67 -20.46
C ILE A 50 11.89 4.54 -20.17
N LEU A 51 11.48 4.58 -18.90
CA LEU A 51 10.32 5.34 -18.43
C LEU A 51 10.70 6.62 -17.67
N ALA A 52 11.84 6.61 -17.00
CA ALA A 52 12.33 7.71 -16.18
C ALA A 52 13.83 7.52 -15.89
N ALA A 53 14.41 8.42 -15.10
CA ALA A 53 15.77 8.28 -14.60
C ALA A 53 15.88 8.62 -13.12
N LEU A 54 16.80 7.96 -12.42
CA LEU A 54 17.29 8.39 -11.11
C LEU A 54 18.48 9.31 -11.34
N VAL A 55 18.38 10.55 -10.87
CA VAL A 55 19.45 11.53 -10.90
C VAL A 55 19.90 11.77 -9.46
N ASP A 56 21.12 11.35 -9.11
CA ASP A 56 21.62 11.30 -7.72
C ASP A 56 20.58 10.67 -6.77
N ASN A 57 20.10 9.47 -7.10
CA ASN A 57 19.07 8.73 -6.37
C ASN A 57 17.74 9.49 -6.20
N LYS A 58 17.40 10.44 -7.10
CA LYS A 58 16.11 11.13 -7.13
C LYS A 58 15.39 10.86 -8.43
N LEU A 59 14.17 10.38 -8.36
CA LEU A 59 13.34 10.14 -9.54
C LEU A 59 13.05 11.44 -10.31
N LYS A 60 13.35 11.43 -11.60
CA LYS A 60 13.11 12.52 -12.56
C LYS A 60 12.50 11.98 -13.85
N ASP A 61 11.68 12.82 -14.51
CA ASP A 61 11.29 12.61 -15.89
C ASP A 61 12.48 12.81 -16.85
N LEU A 62 12.31 12.38 -18.08
CA LEU A 62 13.36 12.51 -19.09
C LEU A 62 13.56 13.95 -19.58
N ASP A 63 12.65 14.87 -19.27
CA ASP A 63 12.76 16.30 -19.59
C ASP A 63 13.57 17.09 -18.53
N TYR A 64 14.04 16.41 -17.47
CA TYR A 64 14.87 17.04 -16.46
C TYR A 64 16.16 17.58 -17.05
N LYS A 65 16.48 18.86 -16.76
CA LYS A 65 17.67 19.54 -17.25
C LYS A 65 18.88 19.28 -16.36
N LEU A 66 19.98 18.88 -16.96
CA LEU A 66 21.26 18.61 -16.32
C LEU A 66 22.04 19.92 -16.17
N ILE A 67 22.30 20.31 -14.93
CA ILE A 67 22.96 21.58 -14.60
C ILE A 67 24.20 21.40 -13.70
N PHE A 68 24.47 20.17 -13.25
CA PHE A 68 25.64 19.79 -12.44
C PHE A 68 26.18 18.44 -12.92
N SER A 69 27.43 18.15 -12.55
CA SER A 69 27.97 16.79 -12.64
C SER A 69 27.19 15.88 -11.68
N GLN A 70 26.59 14.82 -12.19
CA GLN A 70 25.62 13.98 -11.48
C GLN A 70 25.75 12.51 -11.89
N LYS A 71 25.21 11.61 -11.08
CA LYS A 71 25.03 10.20 -11.46
C LYS A 71 23.63 10.02 -12.01
N ILE A 72 23.51 9.28 -13.11
CA ILE A 72 22.23 8.95 -13.74
C ILE A 72 22.09 7.44 -13.87
N GLU A 73 20.93 6.93 -13.51
CA GLU A 73 20.48 5.57 -13.79
C GLU A 73 19.15 5.64 -14.54
N PHE A 74 19.10 5.13 -15.77
CA PHE A 74 17.87 4.98 -16.52
C PHE A 74 17.09 3.79 -15.99
N ILE A 75 15.78 3.93 -15.82
CA ILE A 75 14.91 2.91 -15.23
C ILE A 75 13.72 2.60 -16.13
N GLY A 76 13.39 1.31 -16.19
CA GLY A 76 12.21 0.76 -16.86
C GLY A 76 11.22 0.15 -15.87
N PHE A 77 10.29 -0.66 -16.37
CA PHE A 77 9.24 -1.29 -15.57
C PHE A 77 9.77 -2.24 -14.47
N ASN A 78 10.96 -2.83 -14.65
CA ASN A 78 11.62 -3.68 -13.66
C ASN A 78 12.03 -2.94 -12.36
N HIS A 79 12.14 -1.62 -12.41
CA HIS A 79 12.41 -0.79 -11.23
C HIS A 79 11.09 -0.38 -10.54
N PRO A 80 10.98 -0.37 -9.20
CA PRO A 80 9.75 0.02 -8.50
C PRO A 80 9.20 1.39 -8.93
N ASP A 81 10.06 2.39 -9.09
CA ASP A 81 9.65 3.72 -9.55
C ASP A 81 9.31 3.77 -11.05
N GLY A 82 9.96 2.94 -11.85
CA GLY A 82 9.58 2.76 -13.26
C GLY A 82 8.18 2.18 -13.38
N ARG A 83 7.85 1.14 -12.58
CA ARG A 83 6.50 0.59 -12.50
C ARG A 83 5.48 1.65 -12.05
N ARG A 84 5.76 2.42 -11.00
CA ARG A 84 4.88 3.51 -10.55
C ARG A 84 4.67 4.56 -11.65
N THR A 85 5.72 4.88 -12.40
CA THR A 85 5.65 5.80 -13.56
C THR A 85 4.76 5.23 -14.65
N TYR A 86 4.90 3.95 -14.99
CA TYR A 86 4.04 3.24 -15.92
C TYR A 86 2.56 3.30 -15.52
N VAL A 87 2.26 2.93 -14.27
CA VAL A 87 0.90 2.89 -13.74
C VAL A 87 0.24 4.27 -13.79
N ARG A 88 0.91 5.32 -13.32
CA ARG A 88 0.39 6.70 -13.39
C ARG A 88 0.10 7.14 -14.82
N SER A 89 0.99 6.82 -15.74
CA SER A 89 0.81 7.17 -17.16
C SER A 89 -0.38 6.43 -17.78
N LEU A 90 -0.55 5.14 -17.44
CA LEU A 90 -1.68 4.34 -17.91
C LEU A 90 -3.00 4.85 -17.34
N CYS A 91 -3.05 5.24 -16.05
CA CYS A 91 -4.21 5.87 -15.43
C CYS A 91 -4.59 7.18 -16.14
N PHE A 92 -3.63 7.97 -16.58
CA PHE A 92 -3.92 9.20 -17.31
C PHE A 92 -4.51 8.93 -18.71
N VAL A 93 -4.03 7.89 -19.40
CA VAL A 93 -4.65 7.45 -20.67
C VAL A 93 -6.08 6.98 -20.44
N LEU A 94 -6.32 6.16 -19.41
CA LEU A 94 -7.67 5.70 -19.05
C LEU A 94 -8.60 6.88 -18.73
N GLN A 95 -8.14 7.82 -17.91
CA GLN A 95 -8.90 9.03 -17.57
C GLN A 95 -9.29 9.84 -18.82
N LYS A 96 -8.33 10.00 -19.75
CA LYS A 96 -8.62 10.68 -21.04
C LYS A 96 -9.70 9.95 -21.82
N VAL A 97 -9.63 8.64 -21.94
CA VAL A 97 -10.61 7.83 -22.68
C VAL A 97 -12.00 7.89 -22.04
N ILE A 98 -12.07 7.80 -20.70
CA ILE A 98 -13.36 7.93 -20.00
C ILE A 98 -14.00 9.29 -20.28
N ARG A 99 -13.26 10.38 -20.22
CA ARG A 99 -13.78 11.73 -20.54
C ARG A 99 -14.19 11.90 -21.99
N GLU A 100 -13.51 11.22 -22.92
CA GLU A 100 -13.89 11.24 -24.34
C GLU A 100 -15.20 10.49 -24.62
N LEU A 101 -15.40 9.35 -23.94
CA LEU A 101 -16.58 8.50 -24.12
C LEU A 101 -17.78 8.96 -23.29
N TYR A 102 -17.54 9.48 -22.11
CA TYR A 102 -18.56 9.81 -21.12
C TYR A 102 -18.30 11.20 -20.53
N PRO A 103 -18.62 12.30 -21.29
CA PRO A 103 -18.35 13.66 -20.85
C PRO A 103 -19.09 14.08 -19.58
N ASP A 104 -20.20 13.40 -19.26
CA ASP A 104 -21.06 13.59 -18.08
C ASP A 104 -20.67 12.71 -16.89
N LYS A 105 -19.58 11.98 -16.99
CA LYS A 105 -19.08 11.07 -15.95
C LYS A 105 -17.61 11.31 -15.65
N TYR A 106 -17.13 10.75 -14.55
CA TYR A 106 -15.72 10.81 -14.20
C TYR A 106 -15.20 9.50 -13.64
N LEU A 107 -13.90 9.27 -13.80
CA LEU A 107 -13.18 8.09 -13.32
C LEU A 107 -12.76 8.30 -11.88
N CYS A 108 -13.05 7.31 -11.02
CA CYS A 108 -12.42 7.14 -9.71
C CYS A 108 -11.49 5.95 -9.74
N ILE A 109 -10.25 6.13 -9.28
CA ILE A 109 -9.28 5.05 -9.06
C ILE A 109 -9.23 4.82 -7.56
N ASP A 110 -9.96 3.81 -7.09
CA ASP A 110 -10.25 3.66 -5.66
C ASP A 110 -9.11 2.96 -4.91
N HIS A 111 -8.77 1.72 -5.26
CA HIS A 111 -7.75 0.98 -4.52
C HIS A 111 -6.95 0.01 -5.38
N SER A 112 -5.81 -0.45 -4.81
CA SER A 112 -4.97 -1.45 -5.45
C SER A 112 -5.51 -2.85 -5.23
N LEU A 113 -5.55 -3.64 -6.31
CA LEU A 113 -5.76 -5.09 -6.30
C LEU A 113 -4.42 -5.79 -6.56
N PRO A 114 -4.26 -7.08 -6.24
CA PRO A 114 -3.03 -7.81 -6.51
C PRO A 114 -2.59 -7.80 -7.98
N VAL A 115 -3.56 -7.72 -8.90
CA VAL A 115 -3.30 -7.72 -10.34
C VAL A 115 -3.45 -6.36 -11.02
N GLY A 116 -3.79 -5.30 -10.28
CA GLY A 116 -4.03 -3.97 -10.88
C GLY A 116 -4.66 -2.96 -9.95
N LEU A 117 -5.53 -2.12 -10.52
CA LEU A 117 -6.26 -1.07 -9.81
C LEU A 117 -7.75 -1.26 -10.01
N TYR A 118 -8.52 -1.15 -8.93
CA TYR A 118 -9.97 -1.07 -9.00
C TYR A 118 -10.38 0.33 -9.38
N CYS A 119 -11.26 0.42 -10.37
CA CYS A 119 -11.74 1.66 -10.93
C CYS A 119 -13.26 1.67 -10.98
N GLU A 120 -13.85 2.82 -10.70
CA GLU A 120 -15.28 3.09 -10.82
C GLU A 120 -15.52 4.28 -11.75
N ILE A 121 -16.65 4.29 -12.42
CA ILE A 121 -17.14 5.45 -13.15
C ILE A 121 -18.31 6.00 -12.37
N LYS A 122 -18.29 7.30 -12.06
CA LYS A 122 -19.33 7.98 -11.30
C LYS A 122 -20.06 9.00 -12.15
N GLU A 123 -21.36 9.13 -11.91
CA GLU A 123 -22.17 10.19 -12.51
C GLU A 123 -21.78 11.55 -11.93
N GLN A 124 -21.73 12.59 -12.77
CA GLN A 124 -21.45 13.94 -12.28
C GLN A 124 -22.63 14.53 -11.48
N LYS A 125 -23.84 14.12 -11.82
CA LYS A 125 -25.06 14.59 -11.17
C LYS A 125 -25.23 13.88 -9.83
N LEU A 126 -25.44 14.66 -8.77
CA LEU A 126 -25.75 14.13 -7.45
C LEU A 126 -27.15 13.49 -7.41
N ASP A 127 -27.29 12.41 -6.66
CA ASP A 127 -28.58 11.79 -6.33
C ASP A 127 -29.34 12.62 -5.27
N GLU A 128 -30.52 12.13 -4.87
CA GLU A 128 -31.35 12.75 -3.82
C GLU A 128 -30.68 12.78 -2.44
N GLN A 129 -29.66 11.96 -2.23
CA GLN A 129 -28.89 11.86 -1.00
C GLN A 129 -27.60 12.71 -1.04
N GLY A 130 -27.35 13.42 -2.14
CA GLY A 130 -26.16 14.26 -2.34
C GLY A 130 -24.89 13.47 -2.66
N LYS A 131 -25.03 12.23 -3.14
CA LYS A 131 -23.91 11.38 -3.58
C LYS A 131 -23.83 11.33 -5.11
N HIS A 132 -22.64 11.06 -5.62
CA HIS A 132 -22.42 10.74 -7.02
C HIS A 132 -22.72 9.25 -7.24
N PRO A 133 -23.79 8.89 -7.99
CA PRO A 133 -24.12 7.49 -8.25
C PRO A 133 -23.01 6.80 -9.05
N ASP A 134 -22.80 5.51 -8.75
CA ASP A 134 -21.93 4.65 -9.52
C ASP A 134 -22.58 4.33 -10.87
N TYR A 135 -21.81 4.41 -11.95
CA TYR A 135 -22.23 3.98 -13.28
C TYR A 135 -21.81 2.53 -13.51
N PHE A 136 -22.79 1.64 -13.60
CA PHE A 136 -22.52 0.23 -13.91
C PHE A 136 -22.09 0.07 -15.37
N ILE A 137 -20.83 -0.29 -15.58
CA ILE A 137 -20.23 -0.44 -16.89
C ILE A 137 -20.37 -1.90 -17.39
N ARG A 138 -20.76 -2.09 -18.65
CA ARG A 138 -20.93 -3.40 -19.30
C ARG A 138 -19.65 -3.84 -19.99
N ASP A 139 -19.49 -5.15 -20.17
CA ASP A 139 -18.30 -5.73 -20.81
C ASP A 139 -18.04 -5.15 -22.22
N GLU A 140 -19.07 -4.89 -23.01
CA GLU A 140 -18.94 -4.26 -24.34
C GLU A 140 -18.35 -2.86 -24.26
N GLU A 141 -18.69 -2.09 -23.21
CA GLU A 141 -18.15 -0.76 -22.96
C GLU A 141 -16.69 -0.82 -22.50
N LEU A 142 -16.33 -1.83 -21.70
CA LEU A 142 -14.93 -2.09 -21.29
C LEU A 142 -14.06 -2.42 -22.50
N GLU A 143 -14.52 -3.26 -23.41
CA GLU A 143 -13.81 -3.55 -24.67
C GLU A 143 -13.65 -2.31 -25.55
N LYS A 144 -14.64 -1.43 -25.60
CA LYS A 144 -14.57 -0.15 -26.30
C LYS A 144 -13.52 0.77 -25.67
N ILE A 145 -13.51 0.89 -24.34
CA ILE A 145 -12.52 1.67 -23.59
C ILE A 145 -11.12 1.14 -23.91
N LYS A 146 -10.89 -0.14 -23.78
CA LYS A 146 -9.62 -0.80 -24.08
C LYS A 146 -9.16 -0.54 -25.51
N SER A 147 -10.05 -0.68 -26.49
CA SER A 147 -9.76 -0.41 -27.91
C SER A 147 -9.30 1.04 -28.15
N ILE A 148 -9.92 2.02 -27.48
CA ILE A 148 -9.55 3.43 -27.63
C ILE A 148 -8.24 3.72 -26.90
N MET A 149 -8.00 3.11 -25.72
CA MET A 149 -6.70 3.20 -25.04
C MET A 149 -5.58 2.69 -25.94
N CYS A 150 -5.74 1.52 -26.58
CA CYS A 150 -4.76 0.98 -27.53
C CYS A 150 -4.49 1.98 -28.66
N LYS A 151 -5.54 2.59 -29.25
CA LYS A 151 -5.38 3.61 -30.30
C LYS A 151 -4.60 4.84 -29.84
N HIS A 152 -4.77 5.29 -28.58
CA HIS A 152 -3.96 6.40 -28.03
C HIS A 152 -2.52 5.97 -27.76
N ILE A 153 -2.30 4.72 -27.38
CA ILE A 153 -0.96 4.14 -27.14
C ILE A 153 -0.22 4.02 -28.48
N ASP A 154 -0.87 3.49 -29.51
CA ASP A 154 -0.30 3.33 -30.85
C ASP A 154 0.07 4.67 -31.52
N LYS A 155 -0.61 5.75 -31.16
CA LYS A 155 -0.29 7.10 -31.62
C LYS A 155 0.96 7.71 -30.96
N ASP A 156 1.48 7.09 -29.95
CA ASP A 156 2.69 7.51 -29.20
C ASP A 156 2.66 8.98 -28.77
N LEU A 157 1.56 9.40 -28.13
CA LEU A 157 1.35 10.78 -27.72
C LEU A 157 2.26 11.16 -26.54
N PRO A 158 2.92 12.33 -26.57
CA PRO A 158 3.79 12.76 -25.49
C PRO A 158 2.99 13.22 -24.24
N PHE A 159 3.52 12.89 -23.04
CA PHE A 159 3.08 13.49 -21.79
C PHE A 159 3.89 14.78 -21.56
N ILE A 160 3.24 15.94 -21.65
CA ILE A 160 3.91 17.23 -21.56
C ILE A 160 3.78 17.80 -20.15
N ARG A 161 4.90 17.94 -19.45
CA ARG A 161 4.99 18.53 -18.12
C ARG A 161 4.96 20.06 -18.20
N LYS A 162 4.14 20.70 -17.34
CA LYS A 162 4.04 22.16 -17.24
C LYS A 162 3.98 22.59 -15.78
N LYS A 163 4.40 23.81 -15.50
CA LYS A 163 4.08 24.50 -14.25
C LYS A 163 2.87 25.39 -14.46
N MET A 164 1.99 25.46 -13.47
CA MET A 164 0.76 26.22 -13.50
C MET A 164 0.52 26.84 -12.13
N SER A 165 -0.15 27.99 -12.06
CA SER A 165 -0.60 28.56 -10.79
C SER A 165 -1.65 27.65 -10.16
N ILE A 166 -1.73 27.64 -8.81
CA ILE A 166 -2.74 26.82 -8.13
C ILE A 166 -4.14 27.30 -8.44
N ASP A 167 -4.36 28.62 -8.53
CA ASP A 167 -5.68 29.17 -8.87
C ASP A 167 -6.16 28.71 -10.26
N GLU A 168 -5.27 28.71 -11.26
CA GLU A 168 -5.57 28.21 -12.59
C GLU A 168 -5.82 26.70 -12.61
N ALA A 169 -4.99 25.94 -11.90
CA ALA A 169 -5.12 24.49 -11.78
C ALA A 169 -6.44 24.11 -11.07
N GLU A 170 -6.81 24.80 -10.01
CA GLU A 170 -8.06 24.61 -9.29
C GLU A 170 -9.27 24.77 -10.19
N GLN A 171 -9.32 25.82 -11.01
CA GLN A 171 -10.42 26.03 -11.96
C GLN A 171 -10.53 24.85 -12.96
N ILE A 172 -9.40 24.33 -13.42
CA ILE A 172 -9.37 23.16 -14.29
C ILE A 172 -9.88 21.91 -13.56
N PHE A 173 -9.46 21.67 -12.33
CA PHE A 173 -9.87 20.50 -11.55
C PHE A 173 -11.37 20.55 -11.24
N LEU A 174 -11.91 21.70 -10.84
CA LEU A 174 -13.35 21.88 -10.60
C LEU A 174 -14.16 21.66 -11.89
N LYS A 175 -13.70 22.19 -13.02
CA LYS A 175 -14.33 21.94 -14.33
C LYS A 175 -14.29 20.46 -14.72
N ASN A 176 -13.27 19.75 -14.27
CA ASN A 176 -13.08 18.32 -14.52
C ASN A 176 -13.76 17.42 -13.48
N HIS A 177 -14.61 17.96 -12.61
CA HIS A 177 -15.28 17.24 -11.52
C HIS A 177 -14.31 16.52 -10.57
N GLN A 178 -13.24 17.24 -10.18
CA GLN A 178 -12.22 16.78 -9.23
C GLN A 178 -12.15 17.72 -8.01
N PRO A 179 -13.23 17.83 -7.22
CA PRO A 179 -13.30 18.79 -6.10
C PRO A 179 -12.30 18.48 -4.99
N ASP A 180 -11.99 17.21 -4.75
CA ASP A 180 -11.03 16.81 -3.72
C ASP A 180 -9.60 17.18 -4.12
N LYS A 181 -9.26 17.03 -5.39
CA LYS A 181 -7.99 17.49 -5.95
C LYS A 181 -7.85 19.01 -5.81
N ALA A 182 -8.90 19.76 -6.11
CA ALA A 182 -8.91 21.21 -5.94
C ALA A 182 -8.68 21.62 -4.48
N ARG A 183 -9.40 21.00 -3.52
CA ARG A 183 -9.20 21.21 -2.07
C ARG A 183 -7.79 20.83 -1.62
N LEU A 184 -7.27 19.69 -2.13
CA LEU A 184 -5.93 19.22 -1.83
C LEU A 184 -4.89 20.30 -2.15
N PHE A 185 -4.88 20.81 -3.38
CA PHE A 185 -3.89 21.81 -3.79
C PHE A 185 -4.06 23.14 -3.06
N ARG A 186 -5.29 23.55 -2.76
CA ARG A 186 -5.55 24.74 -1.94
C ARG A 186 -4.99 24.59 -0.52
N SER A 187 -5.12 23.41 0.10
CA SER A 187 -4.64 23.14 1.48
C SER A 187 -3.12 23.19 1.63
N LEU A 188 -2.36 23.09 0.52
CA LEU A 188 -0.88 23.05 0.57
C LEU A 188 -0.23 24.42 0.76
N GLY A 189 -0.95 25.52 0.62
CA GLY A 189 -0.39 26.87 0.73
C GLY A 189 0.69 27.21 -0.29
N ARG A 190 0.70 26.54 -1.44
CA ARG A 190 1.66 26.74 -2.53
C ARG A 190 1.06 27.66 -3.60
N PHE A 191 1.93 28.36 -4.35
CA PHE A 191 1.50 29.22 -5.45
C PHE A 191 1.51 28.52 -6.80
N VAL A 192 2.30 27.45 -6.95
CA VAL A 192 2.54 26.76 -8.22
C VAL A 192 2.50 25.27 -8.02
N CYS A 193 1.83 24.57 -8.92
CA CYS A 193 1.86 23.11 -9.02
C CYS A 193 2.46 22.62 -10.35
N THR A 194 2.76 21.33 -10.43
CA THR A 194 3.17 20.67 -11.67
C THR A 194 1.97 19.91 -12.22
N VAL A 195 1.63 20.17 -13.47
CA VAL A 195 0.60 19.45 -14.21
C VAL A 195 1.19 18.75 -15.44
N TYR A 196 0.50 17.75 -15.92
CA TYR A 196 0.80 17.07 -17.18
C TYR A 196 -0.37 17.24 -18.15
N SER A 197 -0.05 17.40 -19.44
CA SER A 197 -1.06 17.40 -20.49
C SER A 197 -0.89 16.20 -21.42
N LEU A 198 -2.00 15.58 -21.79
CA LEU A 198 -2.11 14.54 -22.82
C LEU A 198 -3.14 15.00 -23.86
N GLY A 199 -2.67 15.63 -24.94
CA GLY A 199 -3.52 16.38 -25.84
C GLY A 199 -4.19 17.56 -25.13
N ASN A 200 -5.52 17.59 -25.13
CA ASN A 200 -6.33 18.63 -24.47
C ASN A 200 -6.62 18.35 -22.98
N GLN A 201 -6.27 17.16 -22.49
CA GLN A 201 -6.45 16.78 -21.09
C GLN A 201 -5.30 17.32 -20.23
N ILE A 202 -5.63 17.85 -19.04
CA ILE A 202 -4.67 18.32 -18.05
C ILE A 202 -5.00 17.65 -16.70
N ASP A 203 -3.97 17.11 -16.04
CA ASP A 203 -4.08 16.56 -14.71
C ASP A 203 -2.75 16.64 -13.95
N THR A 204 -2.74 16.28 -12.66
CA THR A 204 -1.57 16.26 -11.81
C THR A 204 -1.33 14.88 -11.20
N PHE A 205 -0.05 14.56 -10.99
CA PHE A 205 0.38 13.29 -10.42
C PHE A 205 1.52 13.54 -9.43
N HIS A 206 1.61 12.72 -8.38
CA HIS A 206 2.64 12.84 -7.34
C HIS A 206 4.02 12.26 -7.72
N GLY A 207 4.26 12.09 -9.01
CA GLY A 207 5.54 11.64 -9.58
C GLY A 207 5.57 11.82 -11.09
N PRO A 208 6.71 11.53 -11.76
CA PRO A 208 6.84 11.68 -13.21
C PRO A 208 5.96 10.68 -13.96
N LEU A 209 5.59 11.05 -15.18
CA LEU A 209 4.97 10.17 -16.16
C LEU A 209 6.02 9.63 -17.14
N ALA A 210 5.65 8.59 -17.88
CA ALA A 210 6.43 8.06 -19.00
C ALA A 210 6.67 9.15 -20.08
N PRO A 211 7.63 8.99 -20.97
CA PRO A 211 7.89 9.96 -22.03
C PRO A 211 6.71 10.13 -22.98
N SER A 212 6.01 9.04 -23.26
CA SER A 212 4.87 9.00 -24.19
C SER A 212 3.99 7.79 -23.94
N THR A 213 2.82 7.76 -24.57
CA THR A 213 1.84 6.67 -24.43
C THR A 213 2.36 5.37 -25.08
N GLY A 214 3.23 5.42 -26.07
CA GLY A 214 3.81 4.25 -26.74
C GLY A 214 4.58 3.31 -25.82
N CYS A 215 4.99 3.77 -24.62
CA CYS A 215 5.62 2.93 -23.60
C CYS A 215 4.63 2.00 -22.86
N LEU A 216 3.30 2.14 -23.06
CA LEU A 216 2.26 1.54 -22.21
C LEU A 216 1.59 0.32 -22.86
N GLN A 217 2.38 -0.60 -23.44
CA GLN A 217 1.89 -1.67 -24.31
C GLN A 217 1.15 -2.82 -23.60
N VAL A 218 1.40 -3.07 -22.31
CA VAL A 218 0.91 -4.26 -21.63
C VAL A 218 -0.05 -3.90 -20.49
N PHE A 219 -1.33 -4.07 -20.73
CA PHE A 219 -2.40 -3.89 -19.75
C PHE A 219 -3.64 -4.67 -20.21
N ASP A 220 -4.62 -4.81 -19.32
CA ASP A 220 -5.96 -5.27 -19.66
C ASP A 220 -7.01 -4.55 -18.81
N ILE A 221 -8.29 -4.68 -19.20
CA ILE A 221 -9.42 -4.15 -18.44
C ILE A 221 -10.44 -5.26 -18.33
N THR A 222 -10.85 -5.58 -17.10
CA THR A 222 -11.81 -6.66 -16.83
C THR A 222 -12.85 -6.17 -15.83
N GLY A 223 -14.13 -6.48 -16.06
CA GLY A 223 -15.21 -6.17 -15.13
C GLY A 223 -14.97 -6.78 -13.75
N PHE A 224 -15.22 -6.03 -12.70
CA PHE A 224 -15.06 -6.46 -11.32
C PHE A 224 -16.07 -5.76 -10.41
N ASN A 225 -16.92 -6.51 -9.73
CA ASN A 225 -18.01 -6.00 -8.90
C ASN A 225 -18.86 -4.96 -9.66
N GLU A 226 -19.02 -3.75 -9.11
CA GLU A 226 -19.78 -2.65 -9.71
C GLU A 226 -18.96 -1.81 -10.70
N GLY A 227 -17.64 -1.99 -10.70
CA GLY A 227 -16.68 -1.28 -11.55
C GLY A 227 -15.84 -2.23 -12.43
N PHE A 228 -14.56 -1.94 -12.54
CA PHE A 228 -13.63 -2.74 -13.32
C PHE A 228 -12.20 -2.69 -12.75
N CYS A 229 -11.38 -3.65 -13.15
CA CYS A 229 -9.96 -3.69 -12.83
C CYS A 229 -9.13 -3.25 -14.03
N LEU A 230 -8.30 -2.23 -13.86
CA LEU A 230 -7.19 -1.92 -14.75
C LEU A 230 -6.04 -2.86 -14.40
N GLN A 231 -5.86 -3.93 -15.18
CA GLN A 231 -4.87 -4.95 -14.92
C GLN A 231 -3.48 -4.52 -15.39
N LEU A 232 -2.48 -4.90 -14.62
CA LEU A 232 -1.08 -4.55 -14.82
C LEU A 232 -0.23 -5.81 -15.00
N PRO A 233 0.88 -5.75 -15.73
CA PRO A 233 1.83 -6.84 -15.76
C PRO A 233 2.42 -7.11 -14.38
N PRO A 234 2.67 -8.39 -14.03
CA PRO A 234 3.27 -8.75 -12.75
C PRO A 234 4.74 -8.32 -12.67
N TYR A 235 5.29 -8.31 -11.46
CA TYR A 235 6.71 -8.10 -11.27
C TYR A 235 7.50 -9.24 -11.94
N GLY A 236 8.50 -8.86 -12.76
CA GLY A 236 9.41 -9.83 -13.41
C GLY A 236 8.88 -10.46 -14.70
N ASP A 237 7.62 -10.22 -15.09
CA ASP A 237 7.08 -10.64 -16.38
C ASP A 237 6.24 -9.52 -17.01
N PHE A 238 6.85 -8.80 -17.94
CA PHE A 238 6.22 -7.69 -18.67
C PHE A 238 5.54 -8.15 -19.98
N SER A 239 5.45 -9.45 -20.22
CA SER A 239 4.91 -9.96 -21.48
C SER A 239 3.38 -10.03 -21.52
N LYS A 240 2.73 -10.11 -20.35
CA LYS A 240 1.28 -10.33 -20.24
C LYS A 240 0.75 -9.87 -18.88
N VAL A 241 -0.56 -9.72 -18.79
CA VAL A 241 -1.29 -9.59 -17.51
C VAL A 241 -1.65 -10.95 -16.93
N VAL A 242 -1.87 -11.01 -15.63
CA VAL A 242 -2.31 -12.22 -14.92
C VAL A 242 -3.82 -12.20 -14.81
N PRO A 243 -4.52 -13.34 -15.06
CA PRO A 243 -5.96 -13.43 -14.86
C PRO A 243 -6.38 -13.04 -13.45
N MET A 244 -7.47 -12.29 -13.36
CA MET A 244 -8.01 -11.83 -12.11
C MET A 244 -8.58 -12.98 -11.29
N ARG A 245 -8.23 -13.04 -10.00
CA ARG A 245 -8.88 -13.91 -9.02
C ARG A 245 -9.97 -13.11 -8.31
N ARG A 246 -11.13 -13.74 -8.10
CA ARG A 246 -12.21 -13.12 -7.31
C ARG A 246 -11.73 -12.89 -5.87
N GLN A 247 -11.95 -11.68 -5.36
CA GLN A 247 -11.59 -11.24 -4.02
C GLN A 247 -12.75 -10.44 -3.42
N SER A 248 -13.89 -11.11 -3.31
CA SER A 248 -15.15 -10.48 -2.91
C SER A 248 -15.13 -9.93 -1.49
N LYS A 249 -14.48 -10.63 -0.56
CA LYS A 249 -14.42 -10.20 0.85
C LYS A 249 -13.58 -8.94 1.04
N ILE A 250 -12.41 -8.89 0.38
CA ILE A 250 -11.54 -7.70 0.43
C ILE A 250 -12.26 -6.50 -0.19
N ALA A 251 -12.86 -6.67 -1.36
CA ALA A 251 -13.58 -5.60 -2.03
C ALA A 251 -14.76 -5.08 -1.19
N ALA A 252 -15.53 -5.97 -0.57
CA ALA A 252 -16.61 -5.56 0.34
C ALA A 252 -16.09 -4.75 1.55
N SER A 253 -14.95 -5.14 2.12
CA SER A 253 -14.34 -4.41 3.24
C SER A 253 -13.81 -3.04 2.82
N LEU A 254 -13.23 -2.91 1.62
CA LEU A 254 -12.78 -1.64 1.07
C LEU A 254 -13.95 -0.70 0.78
N LYS A 255 -15.00 -1.21 0.13
CA LYS A 255 -16.22 -0.42 -0.14
C LYS A 255 -16.87 0.09 1.14
N GLU A 256 -17.03 -0.78 2.14
CA GLU A 256 -17.58 -0.37 3.44
C GLU A 256 -16.78 0.78 4.07
N TYR A 257 -15.46 0.74 3.97
CA TYR A 257 -14.61 1.80 4.51
C TYR A 257 -14.69 3.09 3.67
N SER A 258 -14.76 2.97 2.35
CA SER A 258 -14.97 4.11 1.44
C SER A 258 -16.31 4.80 1.72
N ASP A 259 -17.40 4.03 1.88
CA ASP A 259 -18.71 4.56 2.26
C ASP A 259 -18.67 5.33 3.59
N TRP A 260 -17.89 4.86 4.57
CA TRP A 260 -17.69 5.58 5.83
C TRP A 260 -16.89 6.87 5.65
N CYS A 261 -15.86 6.89 4.81
CA CYS A 261 -15.12 8.12 4.49
C CYS A 261 -16.06 9.17 3.88
N ASP A 262 -16.96 8.77 3.00
CA ASP A 262 -17.96 9.65 2.39
C ASP A 262 -18.94 10.22 3.43
N VAL A 263 -19.46 9.38 4.32
CA VAL A 263 -20.35 9.80 5.43
C VAL A 263 -19.67 10.83 6.35
N LEU A 264 -18.35 10.70 6.54
CA LEU A 264 -17.56 11.63 7.36
C LEU A 264 -17.12 12.90 6.60
N GLY A 265 -17.43 13.00 5.30
CA GLY A 265 -17.01 14.12 4.47
C GLY A 265 -15.50 14.17 4.21
N ALA A 266 -14.83 13.02 4.32
CA ALA A 266 -13.39 12.87 4.14
C ALA A 266 -13.09 11.76 3.12
N SER A 267 -13.66 11.88 1.92
CA SER A 267 -13.51 10.95 0.80
C SER A 267 -12.08 10.89 0.22
N GLY A 268 -11.28 11.95 0.44
CA GLY A 268 -9.89 12.02 0.03
C GLY A 268 -9.04 12.87 0.98
N VAL A 269 -7.73 12.95 0.69
CA VAL A 269 -6.80 13.74 1.51
C VAL A 269 -7.17 15.24 1.47
N GLY A 270 -7.70 15.75 0.35
CA GLY A 270 -8.11 17.14 0.24
C GLY A 270 -9.19 17.51 1.24
N SER A 271 -10.25 16.71 1.33
CA SER A 271 -11.34 16.89 2.29
C SER A 271 -10.90 16.62 3.73
N LEU A 272 -10.07 15.60 3.96
CA LEU A 272 -9.50 15.35 5.29
C LEU A 272 -8.64 16.52 5.79
N ASN A 273 -7.77 17.07 4.95
CA ASN A 273 -6.98 18.24 5.27
C ASN A 273 -7.87 19.43 5.66
N GLN A 274 -8.96 19.65 4.90
CA GLN A 274 -9.91 20.72 5.20
C GLN A 274 -10.58 20.54 6.56
N GLU A 275 -10.97 19.32 6.92
CA GLU A 275 -11.56 19.01 8.22
C GLU A 275 -10.56 19.22 9.38
N ILE A 276 -9.28 18.85 9.19
CA ILE A 276 -8.22 19.12 10.18
C ILE A 276 -8.00 20.63 10.36
N LEU A 277 -7.91 21.38 9.26
CA LEU A 277 -7.77 22.84 9.29
C LEU A 277 -8.96 23.55 9.95
N ASN A 278 -10.15 22.98 9.84
CA ASN A 278 -11.37 23.45 10.50
C ASN A 278 -11.41 23.11 12.01
N GLY A 279 -10.40 22.40 12.55
CA GLY A 279 -10.35 22.00 13.96
C GLY A 279 -11.15 20.75 14.30
N ASN A 280 -11.58 19.96 13.31
CA ASN A 280 -12.40 18.76 13.50
C ASN A 280 -11.59 17.47 13.73
N ALA A 281 -10.26 17.55 13.89
CA ALA A 281 -9.38 16.38 14.02
C ALA A 281 -9.80 15.44 15.16
N ILE A 282 -10.08 15.97 16.36
CA ILE A 282 -10.51 15.17 17.52
C ILE A 282 -11.86 14.47 17.25
N LYS A 283 -12.78 15.12 16.55
CA LYS A 283 -14.05 14.51 16.17
C LYS A 283 -13.82 13.31 15.22
N ILE A 284 -12.93 13.45 14.25
CA ILE A 284 -12.55 12.37 13.31
C ILE A 284 -11.92 11.20 14.07
N ILE A 285 -10.99 11.48 14.99
CA ILE A 285 -10.36 10.46 15.85
C ILE A 285 -11.43 9.66 16.59
N ASN A 286 -12.32 10.35 17.29
CA ASN A 286 -13.36 9.70 18.10
C ASN A 286 -14.30 8.82 17.26
N ILE A 287 -14.70 9.28 16.07
CA ILE A 287 -15.59 8.50 15.19
C ILE A 287 -14.84 7.29 14.61
N ALA A 288 -13.59 7.46 14.16
CA ALA A 288 -12.79 6.36 13.63
C ALA A 288 -12.55 5.25 14.70
N GLU A 289 -12.29 5.64 15.95
CA GLU A 289 -12.12 4.70 17.05
C GLU A 289 -13.44 3.98 17.41
N ALA A 290 -14.55 4.70 17.44
CA ALA A 290 -15.86 4.13 17.67
C ALA A 290 -16.26 3.12 16.59
N LEU A 291 -15.92 3.41 15.31
CA LEU A 291 -16.15 2.49 14.22
C LEU A 291 -15.34 1.20 14.39
N GLN A 292 -14.06 1.30 14.73
CA GLN A 292 -13.23 0.12 14.98
C GLN A 292 -13.77 -0.73 16.14
N GLU A 293 -14.19 -0.09 17.24
CA GLU A 293 -14.77 -0.81 18.38
C GLU A 293 -16.03 -1.58 18.00
N LYS A 294 -16.92 -0.95 17.23
CA LYS A 294 -18.12 -1.60 16.70
C LYS A 294 -17.78 -2.83 15.83
N LYS A 295 -16.70 -2.77 15.06
CA LYS A 295 -16.25 -3.91 14.23
C LYS A 295 -15.69 -5.05 15.07
N TYR A 296 -14.88 -4.78 16.09
CA TYR A 296 -14.41 -5.82 17.01
C TYR A 296 -15.57 -6.49 17.73
N SER A 297 -16.56 -5.71 18.20
CA SER A 297 -17.79 -6.25 18.82
C SER A 297 -18.53 -7.18 17.83
N ALA A 298 -18.72 -6.75 16.58
CA ALA A 298 -19.42 -7.57 15.58
C ALA A 298 -18.69 -8.89 15.26
N ILE A 299 -17.36 -8.90 15.24
CA ILE A 299 -16.58 -10.13 15.05
C ILE A 299 -16.71 -11.04 16.29
N ALA A 300 -16.64 -10.46 17.50
CA ALA A 300 -16.82 -11.22 18.73
C ALA A 300 -18.23 -11.83 18.84
N ASP A 301 -19.26 -11.12 18.38
CA ASP A 301 -20.65 -11.63 18.33
C ASP A 301 -20.76 -12.84 17.37
N GLN A 302 -20.08 -12.81 16.21
CA GLN A 302 -20.04 -13.95 15.29
C GLN A 302 -19.36 -15.18 15.92
N ILE A 303 -18.28 -14.98 16.68
CA ILE A 303 -17.59 -16.03 17.43
C ILE A 303 -18.49 -16.57 18.52
N ALA A 304 -19.13 -15.69 19.31
CA ALA A 304 -20.02 -16.05 20.41
C ALA A 304 -21.26 -16.83 19.94
N ALA A 305 -21.80 -16.49 18.78
CA ALA A 305 -22.90 -17.24 18.17
C ALA A 305 -22.55 -18.71 17.87
N LYS A 306 -21.26 -19.01 17.72
CA LYS A 306 -20.72 -20.35 17.46
C LYS A 306 -19.91 -20.91 18.66
N LYS A 307 -20.02 -20.33 19.86
CA LYS A 307 -19.15 -20.61 21.02
C LYS A 307 -19.11 -22.09 21.45
N ASN A 308 -20.17 -22.85 21.18
CA ASN A 308 -20.22 -24.29 21.50
C ASN A 308 -19.34 -25.13 20.56
N HIS A 309 -18.93 -24.59 19.42
CA HIS A 309 -18.11 -25.26 18.42
C HIS A 309 -16.73 -24.64 18.32
N ILE A 310 -16.64 -23.30 18.24
CA ILE A 310 -15.37 -22.59 18.06
C ILE A 310 -14.56 -22.62 19.36
N LYS A 311 -13.33 -23.11 19.28
CA LYS A 311 -12.34 -23.15 20.38
C LYS A 311 -11.07 -22.37 20.04
N ILE A 312 -10.78 -22.17 18.75
CA ILE A 312 -9.57 -21.50 18.27
C ILE A 312 -9.96 -20.38 17.32
N VAL A 313 -9.41 -19.19 17.56
CA VAL A 313 -9.49 -18.03 16.64
C VAL A 313 -8.10 -17.75 16.11
N PHE A 314 -7.92 -17.85 14.79
CA PHE A 314 -6.70 -17.46 14.12
C PHE A 314 -6.81 -16.05 13.56
N ILE A 315 -5.81 -15.21 13.85
CA ILE A 315 -5.72 -13.84 13.34
C ILE A 315 -4.50 -13.74 12.44
N ALA A 316 -4.75 -13.57 11.15
CA ALA A 316 -3.68 -13.37 10.16
C ALA A 316 -3.71 -11.96 9.59
N GLY A 317 -2.61 -11.60 8.97
CA GLY A 317 -2.48 -10.34 8.24
C GLY A 317 -1.03 -10.01 7.93
N PRO A 318 -0.80 -9.11 6.99
CA PRO A 318 0.54 -8.74 6.58
C PRO A 318 1.30 -7.99 7.68
N SER A 319 2.59 -7.78 7.47
CA SER A 319 3.42 -7.04 8.42
C SER A 319 2.86 -5.63 8.68
N SER A 320 2.87 -5.21 9.95
CA SER A 320 2.36 -3.91 10.42
C SER A 320 0.86 -3.68 10.13
N SER A 321 0.08 -4.74 10.05
CA SER A 321 -1.39 -4.64 9.96
C SER A 321 -2.08 -4.40 11.29
N GLY A 322 -1.38 -4.56 12.44
CA GLY A 322 -1.94 -4.42 13.77
C GLY A 322 -2.57 -5.71 14.31
N LYS A 323 -2.06 -6.89 13.91
CA LYS A 323 -2.55 -8.20 14.38
C LYS A 323 -2.52 -8.33 15.90
N THR A 324 -1.40 -7.97 16.52
CA THR A 324 -1.20 -8.09 17.97
C THR A 324 -2.22 -7.25 18.74
N SER A 325 -2.37 -5.97 18.38
CA SER A 325 -3.42 -5.12 19.00
C SER A 325 -4.82 -5.64 18.73
N SER A 326 -5.08 -6.16 17.52
CA SER A 326 -6.39 -6.71 17.17
C SER A 326 -6.70 -7.98 17.97
N SER A 327 -5.72 -8.85 18.23
CA SER A 327 -5.92 -10.04 19.04
C SER A 327 -6.31 -9.69 20.48
N LEU A 328 -5.65 -8.69 21.06
CA LEU A 328 -5.93 -8.22 22.41
C LEU A 328 -7.30 -7.51 22.50
N ARG A 329 -7.64 -6.64 21.53
CA ARG A 329 -8.97 -5.98 21.50
C ARG A 329 -10.10 -6.98 21.29
N LEU A 330 -9.92 -7.96 20.38
CA LEU A 330 -10.89 -9.03 20.18
C LEU A 330 -11.05 -9.89 21.44
N ALA A 331 -9.95 -10.18 22.15
CA ALA A 331 -9.98 -10.88 23.43
C ALA A 331 -10.84 -10.14 24.46
N LEU A 332 -10.72 -8.81 24.57
CA LEU A 332 -11.57 -8.01 25.46
C LEU A 332 -13.05 -8.15 25.10
N GLN A 333 -13.41 -8.07 23.83
CA GLN A 333 -14.79 -8.24 23.37
C GLN A 333 -15.32 -9.66 23.65
N CYS A 334 -14.52 -10.68 23.42
CA CYS A 334 -14.86 -12.06 23.78
C CYS A 334 -15.12 -12.20 25.31
N LYS A 335 -14.32 -11.52 26.13
CA LYS A 335 -14.49 -11.54 27.59
C LYS A 335 -15.80 -10.88 28.04
N VAL A 336 -16.19 -9.76 27.41
CA VAL A 336 -17.48 -9.09 27.63
C VAL A 336 -18.65 -10.04 27.35
N LEU A 337 -18.52 -10.93 26.36
CA LEU A 337 -19.51 -11.95 25.99
C LEU A 337 -19.47 -13.22 26.87
N GLY A 338 -18.66 -13.21 27.94
CA GLY A 338 -18.56 -14.31 28.91
C GLY A 338 -17.69 -15.49 28.51
N MET A 339 -16.88 -15.32 27.47
CA MET A 339 -15.80 -16.25 27.10
C MET A 339 -14.53 -15.92 27.88
N ASN A 340 -13.59 -16.87 27.99
CA ASN A 340 -12.30 -16.65 28.64
C ASN A 340 -11.17 -16.77 27.60
N PRO A 341 -10.76 -15.67 26.96
CA PRO A 341 -9.76 -15.70 25.89
C PRO A 341 -8.35 -15.93 26.45
N LYS A 342 -7.60 -16.80 25.78
CA LYS A 342 -6.16 -17.04 25.98
C LYS A 342 -5.42 -16.69 24.69
N VAL A 343 -4.47 -15.77 24.76
CA VAL A 343 -3.77 -15.25 23.58
C VAL A 343 -2.37 -15.83 23.48
N ILE A 344 -2.00 -16.37 22.33
CA ILE A 344 -0.67 -16.89 21.98
C ILE A 344 -0.23 -16.34 20.61
N GLU A 345 1.03 -15.93 20.52
CA GLU A 345 1.67 -15.56 19.26
C GLU A 345 2.16 -16.82 18.53
N LEU A 346 1.80 -16.98 17.26
CA LEU A 346 2.30 -18.08 16.42
C LEU A 346 3.81 -17.98 16.19
N ASP A 347 4.38 -16.79 16.28
CA ASP A 347 5.82 -16.56 16.17
C ASP A 347 6.62 -17.36 17.24
N ASN A 348 6.00 -17.76 18.35
CA ASN A 348 6.62 -18.65 19.35
C ASN A 348 6.87 -20.08 18.84
N TYR A 349 6.29 -20.46 17.71
CA TYR A 349 6.42 -21.77 17.09
C TYR A 349 7.43 -21.78 15.92
N PHE A 350 8.25 -20.74 15.75
CA PHE A 350 9.36 -20.79 14.79
C PHE A 350 10.34 -21.92 15.14
N VAL A 351 10.90 -22.53 14.11
CA VAL A 351 12.07 -23.41 14.26
C VAL A 351 13.29 -22.58 14.63
N ASP A 352 14.29 -23.20 15.26
CA ASP A 352 15.55 -22.51 15.54
C ASP A 352 16.16 -21.92 14.26
N ARG A 353 16.84 -20.78 14.39
CA ARG A 353 17.42 -20.05 13.23
C ARG A 353 18.29 -20.95 12.34
N ALA A 354 18.99 -21.90 12.91
CA ALA A 354 19.82 -22.85 12.17
C ALA A 354 18.99 -23.70 11.16
N HIS A 355 17.71 -23.91 11.44
CA HIS A 355 16.78 -24.70 10.63
C HIS A 355 15.83 -23.82 9.77
N THR A 356 15.89 -22.49 9.94
CA THR A 356 15.08 -21.56 9.12
C THR A 356 15.50 -21.65 7.65
N PRO A 357 14.56 -21.81 6.71
CA PRO A 357 14.88 -21.85 5.29
C PRO A 357 15.55 -20.55 4.83
N LYS A 358 16.33 -20.62 3.75
CA LYS A 358 16.97 -19.46 3.14
C LYS A 358 16.26 -19.11 1.83
N ASP A 359 16.19 -17.80 1.53
CA ASP A 359 15.68 -17.29 0.28
C ASP A 359 16.69 -17.45 -0.87
N GLU A 360 16.32 -16.99 -2.08
CA GLU A 360 17.15 -17.05 -3.29
C GLU A 360 18.48 -16.27 -3.18
N ASN A 361 18.58 -15.36 -2.20
CA ASN A 361 19.78 -14.57 -1.94
C ASN A 361 20.65 -15.16 -0.79
N GLY A 362 20.22 -16.29 -0.20
CA GLY A 362 20.90 -16.94 0.91
C GLY A 362 20.58 -16.36 2.30
N GLU A 363 19.64 -15.39 2.37
CA GLU A 363 19.16 -14.80 3.63
C GLU A 363 18.07 -15.68 4.25
N TYR A 364 17.91 -15.63 5.59
CA TYR A 364 16.87 -16.38 6.29
C TYR A 364 15.47 -15.89 5.88
N ASP A 365 14.63 -16.81 5.39
CA ASP A 365 13.25 -16.56 5.00
C ASP A 365 12.29 -16.89 6.15
N PHE A 366 12.11 -15.94 7.06
CA PHE A 366 11.14 -16.04 8.15
C PHE A 366 9.69 -15.93 7.70
N GLU A 367 9.46 -15.51 6.46
CA GLU A 367 8.12 -15.44 5.87
C GLU A 367 7.67 -16.77 5.25
N ALA A 368 8.56 -17.77 5.15
CA ALA A 368 8.22 -19.09 4.64
C ALA A 368 7.46 -19.93 5.68
N LEU A 369 6.44 -20.68 5.25
CA LEU A 369 5.71 -21.58 6.15
C LEU A 369 6.61 -22.61 6.84
N LYS A 370 7.66 -23.08 6.14
CA LYS A 370 8.68 -24.01 6.67
C LYS A 370 9.55 -23.43 7.79
N ALA A 371 9.48 -22.12 8.05
CA ALA A 371 10.09 -21.53 9.23
C ALA A 371 9.32 -21.85 10.52
N MET A 372 8.10 -22.37 10.40
CA MET A 372 7.24 -22.79 11.51
C MET A 372 7.39 -24.29 11.78
N ASP A 373 7.37 -24.67 13.06
CA ASP A 373 7.30 -26.07 13.49
C ASP A 373 5.84 -26.54 13.51
N ILE A 374 5.37 -26.92 12.31
CA ILE A 374 3.97 -27.28 12.08
C ILE A 374 3.55 -28.51 12.87
N ASP A 375 4.40 -29.52 12.94
CA ASP A 375 4.10 -30.77 13.64
C ASP A 375 3.93 -30.53 15.15
N PHE A 376 4.84 -29.75 15.73
CA PHE A 376 4.78 -29.40 17.14
C PHE A 376 3.55 -28.51 17.45
N LEU A 377 3.25 -27.53 16.60
CA LEU A 377 2.06 -26.69 16.73
C LEU A 377 0.78 -27.54 16.71
N ASN A 378 0.62 -28.42 15.72
CA ASN A 378 -0.57 -29.26 15.59
C ASN A 378 -0.73 -30.21 16.77
N LYS A 379 0.37 -30.80 17.26
CA LYS A 379 0.36 -31.65 18.46
C LYS A 379 -0.16 -30.88 19.67
N GLN A 380 0.38 -29.69 19.94
CA GLN A 380 -0.04 -28.87 21.09
C GLN A 380 -1.50 -28.41 20.98
N LEU A 381 -1.95 -28.04 19.76
CA LEU A 381 -3.35 -27.64 19.55
C LEU A 381 -4.31 -28.80 19.80
N ASN A 382 -4.01 -30.00 19.34
CA ASN A 382 -4.84 -31.19 19.60
C ASN A 382 -4.79 -31.55 21.09
N ASP A 383 -3.64 -31.51 21.76
CA ASP A 383 -3.53 -31.75 23.21
C ASP A 383 -4.40 -30.75 24.00
N LEU A 384 -4.42 -29.45 23.61
CA LEU A 384 -5.31 -28.43 24.20
C LEU A 384 -6.78 -28.72 23.93
N LEU A 385 -7.16 -29.13 22.72
CA LEU A 385 -8.53 -29.47 22.36
C LEU A 385 -9.05 -30.73 23.08
N ASP A 386 -8.13 -31.60 23.47
CA ASP A 386 -8.38 -32.78 24.31
C ASP A 386 -8.40 -32.44 25.83
N GLY A 387 -8.25 -31.18 26.22
CA GLY A 387 -8.22 -30.72 27.60
C GLY A 387 -6.91 -31.01 28.36
N LYS A 388 -5.86 -31.38 27.64
CA LYS A 388 -4.52 -31.64 28.24
C LYS A 388 -3.80 -30.31 28.49
N GLU A 389 -2.89 -30.35 29.48
CA GLU A 389 -1.99 -29.23 29.76
C GLU A 389 -0.77 -29.28 28.83
N ILE A 390 -0.42 -28.14 28.22
CA ILE A 390 0.79 -27.97 27.41
C ILE A 390 1.73 -26.93 28.04
N GLU A 391 3.00 -27.00 27.73
CA GLU A 391 3.98 -25.94 28.02
C GLU A 391 4.12 -25.05 26.78
N ILE A 392 3.86 -23.72 26.95
CA ILE A 392 3.90 -22.76 25.84
C ILE A 392 5.35 -22.45 25.48
N PRO A 393 5.77 -22.64 24.22
CA PRO A 393 7.09 -22.23 23.77
C PRO A 393 7.22 -20.70 23.75
N GLN A 394 8.44 -20.21 23.81
CA GLN A 394 8.79 -18.81 23.62
C GLN A 394 9.98 -18.72 22.67
N TYR A 395 9.81 -17.97 21.57
CA TYR A 395 10.89 -17.74 20.61
C TYR A 395 11.65 -16.46 20.93
N ASP A 396 12.96 -16.56 21.04
CA ASP A 396 13.84 -15.42 21.27
C ASP A 396 14.46 -14.96 19.94
N PHE A 397 13.93 -13.86 19.37
CA PHE A 397 14.39 -13.29 18.10
C PHE A 397 15.86 -12.83 18.13
N LYS A 398 16.44 -12.54 19.29
CA LYS A 398 17.84 -12.13 19.40
C LYS A 398 18.77 -13.33 19.25
N THR A 399 18.52 -14.39 19.99
CA THR A 399 19.31 -15.64 19.91
C THR A 399 18.91 -16.49 18.70
N GLY A 400 17.64 -16.43 18.29
CA GLY A 400 17.07 -17.26 17.23
C GLY A 400 16.78 -18.69 17.71
N GLU A 401 16.44 -18.85 18.97
CA GLU A 401 16.17 -20.13 19.61
C GLU A 401 14.79 -20.16 20.26
N ARG A 402 14.15 -21.31 20.23
CA ARG A 402 12.94 -21.61 20.99
C ARG A 402 13.28 -22.11 22.38
N LYS A 403 12.63 -21.54 23.41
CA LYS A 403 12.85 -21.86 24.81
C LYS A 403 11.53 -22.25 25.47
N PHE A 404 11.63 -23.05 26.52
CA PHE A 404 10.52 -23.40 27.40
C PHE A 404 10.77 -22.76 28.77
N THR A 405 9.80 -21.94 29.23
CA THR A 405 9.94 -21.16 30.47
C THR A 405 9.13 -21.71 31.63
N GLY A 406 8.52 -22.90 31.46
CA GLY A 406 7.60 -23.49 32.42
C GLY A 406 6.19 -22.91 32.42
N LYS A 407 5.87 -22.00 31.51
CA LYS A 407 4.52 -21.44 31.39
C LYS A 407 3.57 -22.47 30.79
N LYS A 408 2.65 -22.95 31.61
CA LYS A 408 1.68 -23.97 31.22
C LYS A 408 0.31 -23.41 30.89
N MET A 409 -0.44 -24.13 30.05
CA MET A 409 -1.80 -23.79 29.66
C MET A 409 -2.63 -25.05 29.39
N SER A 410 -3.92 -25.01 29.75
CA SER A 410 -4.96 -25.95 29.33
C SER A 410 -6.18 -25.16 28.87
N LEU A 411 -7.13 -25.78 28.21
CA LEU A 411 -8.40 -25.16 27.81
C LEU A 411 -9.56 -25.77 28.60
N GLU A 412 -10.37 -24.91 29.20
CA GLU A 412 -11.64 -25.24 29.84
C GLU A 412 -12.83 -24.97 28.91
N ASP A 413 -14.06 -25.32 29.31
CA ASP A 413 -15.25 -25.23 28.46
C ASP A 413 -15.51 -23.80 27.93
N LYS A 414 -15.27 -22.78 28.74
CA LYS A 414 -15.47 -21.38 28.38
C LYS A 414 -14.25 -20.72 27.74
N ASP A 415 -13.13 -21.45 27.69
CA ASP A 415 -11.90 -20.91 27.12
C ASP A 415 -11.98 -20.87 25.60
N ILE A 416 -11.40 -19.82 25.05
CA ILE A 416 -11.17 -19.66 23.63
C ILE A 416 -9.71 -19.27 23.40
N LEU A 417 -9.03 -20.00 22.55
CA LEU A 417 -7.64 -19.73 22.19
C LEU A 417 -7.59 -18.75 21.03
N ILE A 418 -6.94 -17.60 21.19
CA ILE A 418 -6.70 -16.63 20.11
C ILE A 418 -5.22 -16.71 19.75
N MET A 419 -4.93 -17.01 18.49
CA MET A 419 -3.56 -17.10 17.98
C MET A 419 -3.35 -16.16 16.81
N GLU A 420 -2.30 -15.36 16.86
CA GLU A 420 -1.99 -14.41 15.78
C GLU A 420 -0.65 -14.74 15.12
N GLY A 421 -0.59 -14.58 13.80
CA GLY A 421 0.62 -14.72 13.02
C GLY A 421 0.36 -14.62 11.51
N ILE A 422 1.43 -14.51 10.73
CA ILE A 422 1.33 -14.27 9.28
C ILE A 422 0.70 -15.46 8.53
N HIS A 423 0.92 -16.69 9.01
CA HIS A 423 0.45 -17.93 8.37
C HIS A 423 -0.93 -18.40 8.84
N ALA A 424 -1.58 -17.69 9.76
CA ALA A 424 -2.80 -18.14 10.44
C ALA A 424 -4.02 -18.44 9.50
N LEU A 425 -4.00 -17.99 8.24
CA LEU A 425 -5.00 -18.33 7.21
C LEU A 425 -4.58 -19.44 6.25
N ASN A 426 -3.32 -19.89 6.30
CA ASN A 426 -2.86 -20.95 5.43
C ASN A 426 -3.40 -22.31 5.95
N PRO A 427 -4.19 -23.06 5.16
CA PRO A 427 -4.69 -24.37 5.59
C PRO A 427 -3.60 -25.38 5.96
N GLU A 428 -2.42 -25.26 5.33
CA GLU A 428 -1.28 -26.16 5.59
C GLU A 428 -0.64 -25.94 6.96
N MET A 429 -0.98 -24.83 7.66
CA MET A 429 -0.45 -24.56 9.00
C MET A 429 -1.07 -25.50 10.06
N VAL A 430 -2.35 -25.83 9.92
CA VAL A 430 -3.07 -26.68 10.89
C VAL A 430 -3.87 -27.79 10.21
N PRO A 431 -3.20 -28.66 9.42
CA PRO A 431 -3.87 -29.71 8.65
C PRO A 431 -4.51 -30.80 9.52
N PHE A 432 -4.05 -30.97 10.75
CA PHE A 432 -4.50 -32.02 11.67
C PHE A 432 -5.45 -31.52 12.76
N VAL A 433 -5.86 -30.26 12.70
CA VAL A 433 -6.83 -29.65 13.64
C VAL A 433 -8.23 -29.70 13.03
N ASP A 434 -9.25 -30.02 13.84
CA ASP A 434 -10.64 -30.00 13.41
C ASP A 434 -11.05 -28.57 13.00
N GLN A 435 -11.27 -28.39 11.70
CA GLN A 435 -11.57 -27.09 11.11
C GLN A 435 -12.93 -26.51 11.56
N THR A 436 -13.84 -27.34 12.07
CA THR A 436 -15.14 -26.88 12.61
C THR A 436 -14.98 -26.13 13.91
N LYS A 437 -13.85 -26.31 14.62
CA LYS A 437 -13.50 -25.64 15.86
C LYS A 437 -12.70 -24.33 15.65
N VAL A 438 -12.45 -23.96 14.40
CA VAL A 438 -11.58 -22.82 14.04
C VAL A 438 -12.40 -21.68 13.45
N PHE A 439 -12.10 -20.45 13.87
CA PHE A 439 -12.60 -19.21 13.27
C PHE A 439 -11.41 -18.37 12.80
N ARG A 440 -11.44 -17.85 11.59
CA ARG A 440 -10.34 -17.13 10.97
C ARG A 440 -10.67 -15.66 10.74
N VAL A 441 -9.79 -14.79 11.20
CA VAL A 441 -9.90 -13.33 11.02
C VAL A 441 -8.71 -12.84 10.21
N TYR A 442 -8.96 -12.13 9.13
CA TYR A 442 -7.94 -11.41 8.37
C TYR A 442 -7.89 -9.95 8.79
N VAL A 443 -6.73 -9.46 9.21
CA VAL A 443 -6.50 -8.08 9.64
C VAL A 443 -5.54 -7.40 8.68
N SER A 444 -5.97 -6.33 8.03
CA SER A 444 -5.11 -5.55 7.14
C SER A 444 -5.45 -4.06 7.23
N ALA A 445 -4.43 -3.20 7.10
CA ALA A 445 -4.63 -1.77 7.00
C ALA A 445 -4.99 -1.39 5.55
N LEU A 446 -6.20 -1.74 5.14
CA LEU A 446 -6.70 -1.47 3.80
C LEU A 446 -7.03 0.02 3.67
N THR A 447 -6.09 0.78 3.10
CA THR A 447 -6.24 2.21 2.93
C THR A 447 -7.19 2.49 1.77
N SER A 448 -8.38 3.00 2.08
CA SER A 448 -9.38 3.47 1.10
C SER A 448 -9.38 4.99 0.97
N LEU A 449 -8.64 5.70 1.83
CA LEU A 449 -8.41 7.13 1.65
C LEU A 449 -7.48 7.35 0.47
N ASN A 450 -7.94 8.06 -0.53
CA ASN A 450 -7.16 8.42 -1.71
C ASN A 450 -6.54 9.81 -1.59
N LEU A 451 -5.47 10.06 -2.33
CA LEU A 451 -4.88 11.40 -2.39
C LEU A 451 -5.87 12.38 -3.03
N ASP A 452 -6.50 11.93 -4.12
CA ASP A 452 -7.60 12.57 -4.84
C ASP A 452 -8.33 11.52 -5.70
N GLU A 453 -9.30 11.92 -6.51
CA GLU A 453 -10.16 11.03 -7.31
C GLU A 453 -9.39 10.05 -8.22
N ASN A 454 -8.18 10.41 -8.64
CA ASN A 454 -7.40 9.62 -9.61
C ASN A 454 -6.05 9.11 -9.08
N ASN A 455 -5.67 9.50 -7.86
CA ASN A 455 -4.40 9.12 -7.25
C ASN A 455 -4.65 8.34 -5.96
N ASN A 456 -4.62 7.02 -6.06
CA ASN A 456 -4.79 6.15 -4.91
C ASN A 456 -3.56 6.12 -4.00
N ILE A 457 -3.78 5.89 -2.72
CA ILE A 457 -2.73 5.67 -1.73
C ILE A 457 -2.52 4.17 -1.56
N SER A 458 -1.26 3.75 -1.72
CA SER A 458 -0.92 2.33 -1.56
C SER A 458 -1.04 1.88 -0.10
N THR A 459 -1.81 0.84 0.16
CA THR A 459 -1.82 0.12 1.45
C THR A 459 -0.42 -0.27 1.92
N SER A 460 0.47 -0.59 0.99
CA SER A 460 1.87 -0.90 1.27
C SER A 460 2.63 0.30 1.86
N ASP A 461 2.36 1.51 1.38
CA ASP A 461 3.03 2.72 1.87
C ASP A 461 2.62 3.04 3.31
N ASN A 462 1.34 2.94 3.61
CA ASN A 462 0.82 3.12 4.97
C ASN A 462 1.47 2.12 5.95
N ARG A 463 1.52 0.84 5.59
CA ARG A 463 2.15 -0.20 6.42
C ARG A 463 3.67 -0.02 6.54
N LEU A 464 4.35 0.48 5.51
CA LEU A 464 5.77 0.82 5.58
C LEU A 464 6.02 1.96 6.59
N LEU A 465 5.19 2.99 6.59
CA LEU A 465 5.27 4.08 7.58
C LEU A 465 5.01 3.57 9.00
N ARG A 466 3.97 2.75 9.22
CA ARG A 466 3.71 2.07 10.51
C ARG A 466 4.94 1.29 10.98
N ARG A 467 5.50 0.45 10.10
CA ARG A 467 6.66 -0.37 10.41
C ARG A 467 7.88 0.47 10.77
N MET A 468 8.16 1.50 9.99
CA MET A 468 9.30 2.40 10.22
C MET A 468 9.22 3.06 11.59
N VAL A 469 8.06 3.61 11.95
CA VAL A 469 7.84 4.26 13.24
C VAL A 469 7.99 3.26 14.39
N ARG A 470 7.33 2.10 14.31
CA ARG A 470 7.43 1.04 15.33
C ARG A 470 8.85 0.51 15.50
N ASP A 471 9.47 0.07 14.41
CA ASP A 471 10.77 -0.62 14.45
C ASP A 471 11.89 0.33 14.93
N ASN A 472 11.83 1.61 14.57
CA ASN A 472 12.75 2.60 15.11
C ASN A 472 12.57 2.78 16.62
N ARG A 473 11.33 2.84 17.10
CA ARG A 473 11.00 3.06 18.52
C ARG A 473 11.31 1.84 19.39
N THR A 474 10.92 0.63 18.93
CA THR A 474 10.92 -0.57 19.81
C THR A 474 12.08 -1.52 19.55
N ARG A 475 12.64 -1.53 18.34
CA ARG A 475 13.66 -2.49 17.91
C ARG A 475 15.01 -1.84 17.61
N GLY A 476 15.08 -0.49 17.63
CA GLY A 476 16.31 0.24 17.31
C GLY A 476 16.74 0.12 15.84
N ILE A 477 15.85 -0.35 14.95
CA ILE A 477 16.13 -0.49 13.52
C ILE A 477 16.06 0.90 12.89
N ASN A 478 17.05 1.25 12.09
CA ASN A 478 17.05 2.54 11.43
C ASN A 478 16.07 2.56 10.22
N PRO A 479 15.58 3.74 9.80
CA PRO A 479 14.63 3.87 8.70
C PRO A 479 15.15 3.32 7.36
N GLU A 480 16.44 3.44 7.10
CA GLU A 480 17.09 2.93 5.90
C GLU A 480 16.98 1.40 5.81
N GLU A 481 17.30 0.68 6.88
CA GLU A 481 17.15 -0.77 6.94
C GLU A 481 15.69 -1.21 6.74
N THR A 482 14.74 -0.47 7.30
CA THR A 482 13.32 -0.78 7.14
C THR A 482 12.91 -0.69 5.67
N ILE A 483 13.33 0.36 4.95
CA ILE A 483 13.06 0.52 3.52
C ILE A 483 13.74 -0.59 2.71
N MET A 484 15.01 -0.87 2.98
CA MET A 484 15.78 -1.88 2.22
C MET A 484 15.19 -3.28 2.36
N ARG A 485 14.67 -3.63 3.53
CA ARG A 485 14.02 -4.94 3.78
C ARG A 485 12.59 -5.02 3.25
N TRP A 486 11.94 -3.88 2.93
CA TRP A 486 10.52 -3.86 2.60
C TRP A 486 10.15 -4.71 1.38
N ASN A 487 10.99 -4.72 0.36
CA ASN A 487 10.76 -5.54 -0.83
C ASN A 487 10.78 -7.05 -0.52
N SER A 488 11.61 -7.51 0.41
CA SER A 488 11.63 -8.92 0.84
C SER A 488 10.34 -9.26 1.59
N VAL A 489 9.91 -8.39 2.52
CA VAL A 489 8.64 -8.57 3.24
C VAL A 489 7.47 -8.66 2.26
N ARG A 490 7.41 -7.76 1.27
CA ARG A 490 6.34 -7.78 0.25
C ARG A 490 6.31 -9.08 -0.55
N ARG A 491 7.47 -9.61 -0.97
CA ARG A 491 7.53 -10.92 -1.65
C ARG A 491 7.03 -12.06 -0.78
N GLY A 492 7.35 -12.04 0.52
CA GLY A 492 6.84 -13.01 1.49
C GLY A 492 5.31 -12.94 1.62
N GLU A 493 4.75 -11.73 1.72
CA GLU A 493 3.30 -11.50 1.77
C GLU A 493 2.58 -12.00 0.51
N ASP A 494 3.13 -11.71 -0.68
CA ASP A 494 2.57 -12.14 -1.97
C ASP A 494 2.53 -13.67 -2.10
N ARG A 495 3.48 -14.38 -1.50
CA ARG A 495 3.56 -15.85 -1.55
C ARG A 495 2.73 -16.52 -0.45
N ASN A 496 2.75 -15.98 0.77
CA ASN A 496 2.34 -16.72 1.96
C ASN A 496 1.10 -16.16 2.67
N ILE A 497 0.63 -14.96 2.32
CA ILE A 497 -0.49 -14.31 3.01
C ILE A 497 -1.65 -14.01 2.06
N PHE A 498 -1.41 -13.22 1.01
CA PHE A 498 -2.48 -12.76 0.12
C PHE A 498 -3.22 -13.88 -0.63
N PRO A 499 -2.60 -15.02 -0.99
CA PRO A 499 -3.34 -16.13 -1.59
C PRO A 499 -4.43 -16.74 -0.70
N PHE A 500 -4.29 -16.57 0.63
CA PHE A 500 -5.17 -17.19 1.62
C PHE A 500 -6.17 -16.22 2.28
N GLN A 501 -6.15 -14.93 1.94
CA GLN A 501 -6.96 -13.91 2.61
C GLN A 501 -8.48 -14.14 2.48
N GLU A 502 -8.93 -14.78 1.40
CA GLU A 502 -10.35 -15.17 1.20
C GLU A 502 -10.78 -16.36 2.06
N ASN A 503 -9.84 -17.09 2.72
CA ASN A 503 -10.15 -18.16 3.67
C ASN A 503 -10.65 -17.63 5.02
N ALA A 504 -10.60 -16.32 5.26
CA ALA A 504 -11.06 -15.73 6.51
C ALA A 504 -12.60 -15.85 6.66
N ASP A 505 -13.09 -16.13 7.86
CA ASP A 505 -14.51 -16.05 8.22
C ASP A 505 -14.94 -14.59 8.39
N ALA A 506 -14.05 -13.73 8.88
CA ALA A 506 -14.26 -12.29 9.03
C ALA A 506 -13.02 -11.49 8.58
N LEU A 507 -13.28 -10.30 8.02
CA LEU A 507 -12.24 -9.32 7.71
C LEU A 507 -12.34 -8.13 8.65
N PHE A 508 -11.17 -7.64 9.07
CA PHE A 508 -11.04 -6.43 9.85
C PHE A 508 -10.09 -5.44 9.14
N ASN A 509 -10.63 -4.31 8.70
CA ASN A 509 -9.80 -3.21 8.20
C ASN A 509 -9.25 -2.40 9.38
N SER A 510 -7.95 -2.47 9.59
CA SER A 510 -7.25 -1.80 10.68
C SER A 510 -6.80 -0.37 10.34
N ALA A 511 -7.06 0.12 9.13
CA ALA A 511 -6.76 1.50 8.76
C ALA A 511 -7.63 2.48 9.56
N LEU A 512 -7.04 3.62 9.91
CA LEU A 512 -7.73 4.72 10.59
C LEU A 512 -7.71 5.95 9.69
N LEU A 513 -8.82 6.66 9.59
CA LEU A 513 -8.93 7.82 8.70
C LEU A 513 -7.90 8.91 9.03
N TYR A 514 -7.60 9.12 10.31
CA TYR A 514 -6.63 10.11 10.79
C TYR A 514 -5.17 9.61 10.81
N GLU A 515 -4.93 8.41 10.34
CA GLU A 515 -3.64 7.72 10.51
C GLU A 515 -2.49 8.37 9.75
N LEU A 516 -2.71 8.76 8.49
CA LEU A 516 -1.67 9.42 7.70
C LEU A 516 -1.26 10.79 8.25
N PRO A 517 -2.20 11.67 8.66
CA PRO A 517 -1.89 12.87 9.43
C PRO A 517 -1.05 12.62 10.69
N LEU A 518 -1.34 11.54 11.41
CA LEU A 518 -0.60 11.12 12.59
C LEU A 518 0.80 10.60 12.23
N LEU A 519 0.86 9.66 11.28
CA LEU A 519 2.13 9.02 10.88
C LEU A 519 3.11 10.01 10.27
N LYS A 520 2.63 11.06 9.60
CA LYS A 520 3.50 12.14 9.11
C LYS A 520 4.35 12.73 10.24
N TYR A 521 3.75 13.07 11.36
CA TYR A 521 4.45 13.64 12.52
C TYR A 521 5.63 12.77 12.98
N PHE A 522 5.47 11.44 12.99
CA PHE A 522 6.51 10.52 13.44
C PHE A 522 7.48 10.08 12.34
N ALA A 523 6.99 9.87 11.12
CA ALA A 523 7.78 9.28 10.03
C ALA A 523 8.64 10.31 9.28
N GLU A 524 8.17 11.55 9.12
CA GLU A 524 8.90 12.57 8.36
C GLU A 524 10.31 12.84 8.93
N PRO A 525 10.51 13.02 10.26
CA PRO A 525 11.85 13.17 10.83
C PRO A 525 12.76 11.96 10.60
N LEU A 526 12.18 10.73 10.56
CA LEU A 526 12.92 9.51 10.30
C LEU A 526 13.39 9.44 8.84
N LEU A 527 12.50 9.73 7.90
CA LEU A 527 12.80 9.74 6.46
C LEU A 527 13.89 10.77 6.12
N ARG A 528 13.89 11.94 6.76
CA ARG A 528 14.88 13.01 6.56
C ARG A 528 16.29 12.65 7.04
N ARG A 529 16.46 11.60 7.85
CA ARG A 529 17.80 11.11 8.28
C ARG A 529 18.51 10.31 7.20
N ILE A 530 17.79 9.81 6.19
CA ILE A 530 18.36 8.97 5.12
C ILE A 530 19.18 9.85 4.18
N GLN A 531 20.45 9.48 4.00
CA GLN A 531 21.41 10.28 3.25
C GLN A 531 21.27 10.07 1.72
N PRO A 532 21.64 11.07 0.91
CA PRO A 532 21.51 11.01 -0.55
C PRO A 532 22.29 9.88 -1.24
N ASN A 533 23.35 9.36 -0.63
CA ASN A 533 24.14 8.26 -1.14
C ASN A 533 23.55 6.88 -0.82
N SER A 534 22.51 6.82 0.00
CA SER A 534 21.84 5.57 0.36
C SER A 534 20.97 5.05 -0.79
N PRO A 535 20.94 3.73 -1.04
CA PRO A 535 19.97 3.11 -1.95
C PRO A 535 18.50 3.35 -1.55
N ALA A 536 18.23 3.54 -0.25
CA ALA A 536 16.89 3.84 0.26
C ALA A 536 16.44 5.29 -0.02
N PHE A 537 17.34 6.18 -0.47
CA PHE A 537 17.07 7.61 -0.58
C PHE A 537 15.94 7.94 -1.57
N CYS A 538 15.87 7.24 -2.71
CA CYS A 538 14.80 7.45 -3.69
C CYS A 538 13.42 7.20 -3.07
N GLU A 539 13.27 6.10 -2.35
CA GLU A 539 12.03 5.74 -1.66
C GLU A 539 11.71 6.72 -0.51
N ALA A 540 12.72 7.14 0.25
CA ALA A 540 12.55 8.16 1.29
C ALA A 540 12.04 9.48 0.71
N VAL A 541 12.64 9.97 -0.38
CA VAL A 541 12.19 11.18 -1.08
C VAL A 541 10.79 11.03 -1.64
N ARG A 542 10.43 9.85 -2.15
CA ARG A 542 9.08 9.56 -2.62
C ARG A 542 8.05 9.65 -1.49
N LEU A 543 8.33 9.02 -0.36
CA LEU A 543 7.46 9.06 0.83
C LEU A 543 7.34 10.48 1.40
N LEU A 544 8.43 11.24 1.45
CA LEU A 544 8.38 12.64 1.86
C LEU A 544 7.49 13.48 0.95
N LYS A 545 7.60 13.31 -0.38
CA LYS A 545 6.73 14.01 -1.34
C LYS A 545 5.25 13.62 -1.19
N PHE A 546 4.98 12.38 -0.85
CA PHE A 546 3.64 11.90 -0.56
C PHE A 546 3.10 12.55 0.72
N LEU A 547 3.87 12.51 1.81
CA LEU A 547 3.50 13.12 3.09
C LEU A 547 3.33 14.65 3.00
N ASP A 548 3.97 15.29 2.04
CA ASP A 548 3.86 16.73 1.77
C ASP A 548 2.44 17.19 1.37
N PHE A 549 1.59 16.26 0.92
CA PHE A 549 0.18 16.51 0.62
C PHE A 549 -0.73 16.45 1.84
N ILE A 550 -0.24 16.01 2.98
CA ILE A 550 -1.03 15.70 4.17
C ILE A 550 -0.79 16.74 5.25
N ILE A 551 -1.84 17.27 5.85
CA ILE A 551 -1.74 18.12 7.04
C ILE A 551 -1.53 17.21 8.26
N GLU A 552 -0.52 17.49 9.08
CA GLU A 552 -0.20 16.70 10.26
C GLU A 552 -1.12 17.04 11.45
N LEU A 553 -1.32 16.06 12.33
CA LEU A 553 -2.00 16.28 13.62
C LEU A 553 -1.11 17.06 14.58
N GLN A 554 -1.70 17.96 15.34
CA GLN A 554 -1.03 18.69 16.40
C GLN A 554 -0.80 17.80 17.65
N PRO A 555 0.22 18.08 18.49
CA PRO A 555 0.47 17.28 19.68
C PRO A 555 -0.73 17.13 20.62
N SER A 556 -1.59 18.13 20.75
CA SER A 556 -2.83 18.07 21.54
C SER A 556 -3.86 17.10 20.96
N GLU A 557 -3.94 17.02 19.64
CA GLU A 557 -4.82 16.09 18.92
C GLU A 557 -4.31 14.63 19.05
N ILE A 558 -2.99 14.44 18.99
CA ILE A 558 -2.34 13.14 19.21
C ILE A 558 -2.61 12.61 20.63
N GLN A 559 -2.69 13.48 21.63
CA GLN A 559 -3.03 13.10 23.00
C GLN A 559 -4.48 12.60 23.14
N ALA A 560 -5.40 13.05 22.29
CA ALA A 560 -6.78 12.61 22.29
C ALA A 560 -6.98 11.16 21.77
N ILE A 561 -5.96 10.56 21.14
CA ILE A 561 -6.01 9.18 20.66
C ILE A 561 -6.04 8.22 21.85
N PRO A 562 -7.07 7.33 21.96
CA PRO A 562 -7.18 6.40 23.09
C PRO A 562 -5.95 5.51 23.26
N PRO A 563 -5.56 5.16 24.49
CA PRO A 563 -4.43 4.26 24.74
C PRO A 563 -4.71 2.81 24.29
N THR A 564 -5.97 2.45 24.03
CA THR A 564 -6.41 1.16 23.48
C THR A 564 -6.46 1.16 21.94
N SER A 565 -6.18 2.29 21.28
CA SER A 565 -6.16 2.38 19.83
C SER A 565 -5.09 1.46 19.22
N ILE A 566 -5.44 0.84 18.10
CA ILE A 566 -4.51 -0.02 17.34
C ILE A 566 -3.25 0.74 16.88
N ILE A 567 -3.36 2.04 16.63
CA ILE A 567 -2.23 2.85 16.18
C ILE A 567 -1.17 3.03 17.26
N ARG A 568 -1.54 2.87 18.55
CA ARG A 568 -0.62 2.94 19.69
C ARG A 568 0.43 1.81 19.67
N GLU A 569 0.18 0.69 19.02
CA GLU A 569 1.19 -0.33 18.74
C GLU A 569 2.41 0.29 18.05
N PHE A 570 2.19 1.21 17.12
CA PHE A 570 3.23 1.80 16.31
C PHE A 570 3.85 3.05 16.96
N ILE A 571 3.04 3.97 17.43
CA ILE A 571 3.50 5.24 18.00
C ILE A 571 3.84 5.20 19.50
N GLY A 572 3.40 4.17 20.22
CA GLY A 572 3.61 4.00 21.66
C GLY A 572 2.43 4.44 22.52
N GLY A 573 2.52 4.09 23.82
CA GLY A 573 1.50 4.40 24.80
C GLY A 573 0.29 3.47 24.77
N GLN A 574 0.46 2.23 24.28
CA GLN A 574 -0.57 1.20 24.32
C GLN A 574 -0.73 0.64 25.72
N THR A 575 -1.97 0.36 26.13
CA THR A 575 -2.35 -0.20 27.45
C THR A 575 -3.12 -1.52 27.35
N LEU A 576 -3.05 -2.21 26.21
CA LEU A 576 -3.66 -3.51 25.96
C LEU A 576 -2.83 -4.67 26.51
#